data_c9670b330f97cfaeda2ec87616865450
#
_entry.id   c9670b330f97cfaeda2ec87616865450
#
_cell.length_a   1.000
_cell.length_b   1.000
_cell.length_c   1.000
_cell.angle_alpha   90.00
_cell.angle_beta   90.00
_cell.angle_gamma   90.00
#
_symmetry.space_group_name_H-M   'P 1'
#
loop_
_entity.id
_entity.type
_entity.pdbx_description
1 polymer ?
#
loop_
_entity_poly.entity_id
_entity_poly.type
_entity_poly.pdbx_seq_one_letter_code
_entity_poly.pdbx_strand_id
1 'polypeptide(L)'
;MKIICAHQKHEDGTPHADWLQARTGRITASRIGDVMSYLKPTKAMIEARVKPEESQKRKDYRMEILCERLTAVPAEHFVSKPMKFGSEYEDDARREYELKMETMVDQTGFVLHTAFDYAGCSPDGLVGTEGAVQIKVPNTETHLGYLLGDVVPEEYKPQMYFEMDCCELAWSDFVSYDPRLPDPLKLFVKRLHYDDERVQLIAGEVLCFNDSVNAWIDMLRKRFGDFKLPAQIAAKVQSQDYDGLGISDEEIRAVDPAWQG
;
A
#
# COMPACT_ATOMS: atom_id res chain seq x y z
N MET A 1 7.29 14.92 -1.87
CA MET A 1 6.89 14.06 -0.72
C MET A 1 6.21 14.88 0.38
N LYS A 2 5.05 14.47 0.90
CA LYS A 2 4.26 15.16 1.96
C LYS A 2 4.07 14.26 3.18
N ILE A 3 4.91 14.41 4.19
CA ILE A 3 4.79 13.68 5.47
C ILE A 3 3.73 14.38 6.32
N ILE A 4 2.69 13.65 6.74
CA ILE A 4 1.61 14.17 7.60
C ILE A 4 1.61 13.61 9.02
N CYS A 5 2.50 12.66 9.28
CA CYS A 5 2.77 12.09 10.59
C CYS A 5 4.24 11.64 10.61
N ALA A 6 4.98 11.99 11.65
CA ALA A 6 6.42 11.73 11.69
C ALA A 6 6.78 10.30 12.09
N HIS A 7 5.98 9.65 12.94
CA HIS A 7 6.30 8.36 13.53
C HIS A 7 5.16 7.37 13.37
N GLN A 8 5.50 6.09 13.11
CA GLN A 8 4.52 5.00 13.01
C GLN A 8 4.22 4.39 14.38
N LYS A 9 5.24 4.25 15.22
CA LYS A 9 5.19 3.55 16.51
C LYS A 9 5.84 4.40 17.60
N HIS A 10 5.40 4.18 18.84
CA HIS A 10 6.10 4.61 20.06
C HIS A 10 7.34 3.73 20.31
N GLU A 11 8.21 4.14 21.24
CA GLU A 11 9.40 3.38 21.64
C GLU A 11 9.07 1.96 22.16
N ASP A 12 7.89 1.76 22.72
CA ASP A 12 7.39 0.45 23.18
C ASP A 12 6.79 -0.42 22.04
N GLY A 13 6.86 0.04 20.80
CA GLY A 13 6.34 -0.65 19.61
C GLY A 13 4.84 -0.51 19.39
N THR A 14 4.10 0.21 20.26
CA THR A 14 2.67 0.46 20.05
C THR A 14 2.44 1.47 18.93
N PRO A 15 1.38 1.30 18.09
CA PRO A 15 1.08 2.24 17.02
C PRO A 15 0.80 3.66 17.56
N HIS A 16 1.37 4.67 16.91
CA HIS A 16 1.10 6.06 17.25
C HIS A 16 -0.33 6.46 16.85
N ALA A 17 -1.07 7.13 17.75
CA ALA A 17 -2.47 7.52 17.48
C ALA A 17 -2.62 8.39 16.22
N ASP A 18 -1.71 9.34 16.02
CA ASP A 18 -1.70 10.22 14.84
C ASP A 18 -1.45 9.43 13.55
N TRP A 19 -0.63 8.38 13.59
CA TRP A 19 -0.39 7.51 12.46
C TRP A 19 -1.63 6.69 12.09
N LEU A 20 -2.32 6.12 13.08
CA LEU A 20 -3.60 5.44 12.86
C LEU A 20 -4.62 6.39 12.25
N GLN A 21 -4.74 7.59 12.83
CA GLN A 21 -5.67 8.60 12.34
C GLN A 21 -5.28 9.10 10.93
N ALA A 22 -4.00 9.24 10.62
CA ALA A 22 -3.54 9.61 9.29
C ALA A 22 -3.96 8.60 8.22
N ARG A 23 -3.97 7.32 8.54
CA ARG A 23 -4.34 6.21 7.64
C ARG A 23 -5.85 6.03 7.48
N THR A 24 -6.64 6.35 8.53
CA THR A 24 -8.08 6.08 8.57
C THR A 24 -8.81 6.65 7.36
N GLY A 25 -9.54 5.81 6.64
CA GLY A 25 -10.30 6.16 5.44
C GLY A 25 -9.47 6.38 4.18
N ARG A 26 -8.14 6.13 4.24
CA ARG A 26 -7.22 6.22 3.12
C ARG A 26 -6.80 4.85 2.60
N ILE A 27 -6.60 4.76 1.29
CA ILE A 27 -6.01 3.60 0.63
C ILE A 27 -4.51 3.61 0.94
N THR A 28 -3.99 2.52 1.49
CA THR A 28 -2.59 2.46 1.94
C THR A 28 -1.76 1.49 1.10
N ALA A 29 -0.47 1.81 0.91
CA ALA A 29 0.46 1.00 0.12
C ALA A 29 0.46 -0.48 0.51
N SER A 30 0.42 -0.80 1.81
CA SER A 30 0.37 -2.17 2.32
C SER A 30 -0.87 -2.98 1.88
N ARG A 31 -1.91 -2.31 1.36
CA ARG A 31 -3.16 -2.91 0.89
C ARG A 31 -3.35 -2.80 -0.63
N ILE A 32 -2.35 -2.29 -1.38
CA ILE A 32 -2.43 -2.20 -2.84
C ILE A 32 -2.60 -3.57 -3.49
N GLY A 33 -1.99 -4.63 -2.94
CA GLY A 33 -2.24 -5.99 -3.39
C GLY A 33 -3.72 -6.41 -3.30
N ASP A 34 -4.47 -5.91 -2.33
CA ASP A 34 -5.92 -6.15 -2.21
C ASP A 34 -6.70 -5.31 -3.21
N VAL A 35 -6.29 -4.05 -3.44
CA VAL A 35 -6.86 -3.16 -4.48
C VAL A 35 -6.74 -3.80 -5.86
N MET A 36 -5.63 -4.44 -6.17
CA MET A 36 -5.34 -5.08 -7.46
C MET A 36 -5.83 -6.54 -7.54
N SER A 37 -6.55 -7.03 -6.54
CA SER A 37 -6.92 -8.45 -6.44
C SER A 37 -8.20 -8.77 -7.20
N TYR A 38 -8.08 -9.54 -8.28
CA TYR A 38 -9.17 -10.05 -9.10
C TYR A 38 -9.16 -11.58 -9.15
N LEU A 39 -10.27 -12.18 -9.50
CA LEU A 39 -10.35 -13.62 -9.78
C LEU A 39 -9.58 -13.92 -11.07
N LYS A 40 -9.12 -15.18 -11.21
CA LYS A 40 -8.43 -15.58 -12.44
C LYS A 40 -9.38 -15.45 -13.63
N PRO A 41 -9.01 -14.73 -14.71
CA PRO A 41 -9.86 -14.59 -15.87
C PRO A 41 -10.06 -15.93 -16.58
N THR A 42 -11.25 -16.16 -17.08
CA THR A 42 -11.54 -17.30 -17.97
C THR A 42 -10.97 -17.04 -19.37
N LYS A 43 -10.76 -18.09 -20.17
CA LYS A 43 -10.31 -17.92 -21.57
C LYS A 43 -11.24 -16.98 -22.37
N ALA A 44 -12.57 -17.14 -22.20
CA ALA A 44 -13.55 -16.28 -22.86
C ALA A 44 -13.42 -14.81 -22.43
N MET A 45 -13.14 -14.51 -21.17
CA MET A 45 -12.92 -13.14 -20.70
C MET A 45 -11.64 -12.55 -21.28
N ILE A 46 -10.56 -13.34 -21.41
CA ILE A 46 -9.31 -12.90 -22.03
C ILE A 46 -9.55 -12.58 -23.51
N GLU A 47 -10.25 -13.46 -24.25
CA GLU A 47 -10.59 -13.27 -25.67
C GLU A 47 -11.49 -12.05 -25.90
N ALA A 48 -12.48 -11.86 -25.00
CA ALA A 48 -13.42 -10.73 -25.07
C ALA A 48 -12.84 -9.42 -24.46
N ARG A 49 -11.62 -9.45 -23.88
CA ARG A 49 -11.00 -8.32 -23.16
C ARG A 49 -11.87 -7.76 -22.04
N VAL A 50 -12.61 -8.65 -21.35
CA VAL A 50 -13.45 -8.30 -20.20
C VAL A 50 -12.64 -8.38 -18.92
N LYS A 51 -12.72 -7.36 -18.08
CA LYS A 51 -12.07 -7.33 -16.77
C LYS A 51 -12.57 -8.49 -15.89
N PRO A 52 -11.70 -9.21 -15.18
CA PRO A 52 -12.10 -10.27 -14.27
C PRO A 52 -12.95 -9.74 -13.10
N GLU A 53 -13.75 -10.62 -12.51
CA GLU A 53 -14.49 -10.29 -11.29
C GLU A 53 -13.54 -9.98 -10.12
N GLU A 54 -13.96 -9.06 -9.27
CA GLU A 54 -13.23 -8.70 -8.07
C GLU A 54 -13.13 -9.89 -7.10
N SER A 55 -11.95 -10.06 -6.51
CA SER A 55 -11.76 -11.03 -5.44
C SER A 55 -12.49 -10.65 -4.15
N GLN A 56 -12.65 -11.60 -3.24
CA GLN A 56 -13.22 -11.29 -1.92
C GLN A 56 -12.34 -10.30 -1.14
N LYS A 57 -11.00 -10.39 -1.26
CA LYS A 57 -10.07 -9.46 -0.60
C LYS A 57 -10.31 -8.00 -1.01
N ARG A 58 -10.53 -7.76 -2.32
CA ARG A 58 -10.83 -6.41 -2.83
C ARG A 58 -12.16 -5.90 -2.27
N LYS A 59 -13.20 -6.75 -2.26
CA LYS A 59 -14.52 -6.40 -1.70
C LYS A 59 -14.46 -6.11 -0.20
N ASP A 60 -13.72 -6.91 0.56
CA ASP A 60 -13.56 -6.74 2.01
C ASP A 60 -12.82 -5.44 2.32
N TYR A 61 -11.74 -5.14 1.57
CA TYR A 61 -11.01 -3.89 1.74
C TYR A 61 -11.85 -2.66 1.38
N ARG A 62 -12.70 -2.74 0.35
CA ARG A 62 -13.64 -1.67 0.01
C ARG A 62 -14.63 -1.41 1.16
N MET A 63 -15.16 -2.48 1.76
CA MET A 63 -16.05 -2.35 2.91
C MET A 63 -15.32 -1.74 4.12
N GLU A 64 -14.08 -2.14 4.37
CA GLU A 64 -13.23 -1.58 5.43
C GLU A 64 -13.07 -0.05 5.26
N ILE A 65 -12.64 0.40 4.08
CA ILE A 65 -12.49 1.83 3.78
C ILE A 65 -13.82 2.57 3.89
N LEU A 66 -14.93 1.98 3.43
CA LEU A 66 -16.26 2.57 3.60
C LEU A 66 -16.62 2.77 5.08
N CYS A 67 -16.41 1.74 5.91
CA CYS A 67 -16.66 1.83 7.35
C CYS A 67 -15.81 2.93 8.00
N GLU A 68 -14.50 2.98 7.70
CA GLU A 68 -13.60 4.01 8.21
C GLU A 68 -14.03 5.42 7.79
N ARG A 69 -14.48 5.60 6.54
CA ARG A 69 -14.97 6.90 6.04
C ARG A 69 -16.26 7.35 6.72
N LEU A 70 -17.16 6.41 7.04
CA LEU A 70 -18.44 6.72 7.69
C LEU A 70 -18.29 6.97 9.19
N THR A 71 -17.33 6.33 9.85
CA THR A 71 -17.19 6.35 11.32
C THR A 71 -16.01 7.18 11.81
N ALA A 72 -14.99 7.41 10.97
CA ALA A 72 -13.67 7.92 11.34
C ALA A 72 -12.93 7.07 12.38
N VAL A 73 -13.30 5.80 12.52
CA VAL A 73 -12.66 4.85 13.42
C VAL A 73 -11.78 3.93 12.59
N PRO A 74 -10.47 3.78 12.93
CA PRO A 74 -9.58 2.82 12.28
C PRO A 74 -10.13 1.40 12.40
N ALA A 75 -10.00 0.60 11.35
CA ALA A 75 -10.34 -0.81 11.42
C ALA A 75 -9.45 -1.54 12.43
N GLU A 76 -10.04 -2.41 13.25
CA GLU A 76 -9.29 -3.28 14.16
C GLU A 76 -8.65 -4.41 13.36
N HIS A 77 -7.33 -4.52 13.41
CA HIS A 77 -6.60 -5.61 12.78
C HIS A 77 -6.13 -6.61 13.83
N PHE A 78 -6.42 -7.88 13.57
CA PHE A 78 -5.88 -8.97 14.38
C PHE A 78 -4.37 -9.08 14.18
N VAL A 79 -3.61 -8.95 15.26
CA VAL A 79 -2.15 -9.10 15.23
C VAL A 79 -1.78 -10.54 15.50
N SER A 80 -1.37 -11.26 14.45
CA SER A 80 -0.94 -12.65 14.54
C SER A 80 0.45 -12.81 15.20
N LYS A 81 0.79 -14.03 15.63
CA LYS A 81 2.15 -14.32 16.17
C LYS A 81 3.27 -13.99 15.17
N PRO A 82 3.17 -14.36 13.86
CA PRO A 82 4.15 -13.92 12.87
C PRO A 82 4.29 -12.41 12.74
N MET A 83 3.19 -11.66 12.82
CA MET A 83 3.25 -10.18 12.77
C MET A 83 3.96 -9.60 13.98
N LYS A 84 3.74 -10.16 15.19
CA LYS A 84 4.48 -9.76 16.39
C LYS A 84 5.98 -10.04 16.25
N PHE A 85 6.33 -11.23 15.78
CA PHE A 85 7.72 -11.60 15.50
C PHE A 85 8.34 -10.65 14.47
N GLY A 86 7.63 -10.33 13.39
CA GLY A 86 8.07 -9.35 12.40
C GLY A 86 8.38 -7.99 13.01
N SER A 87 7.47 -7.46 13.82
CA SER A 87 7.66 -6.16 14.49
C SER A 87 8.80 -6.17 15.52
N GLU A 88 9.04 -7.30 16.19
CA GLU A 88 10.12 -7.44 17.18
C GLU A 88 11.51 -7.37 16.56
N TYR A 89 11.68 -7.94 15.35
CA TYR A 89 12.98 -8.01 14.67
C TYR A 89 13.16 -7.00 13.53
N GLU A 90 12.22 -6.10 13.32
CA GLU A 90 12.28 -5.09 12.26
C GLU A 90 13.48 -4.14 12.44
N ASP A 91 13.77 -3.73 13.69
CA ASP A 91 14.91 -2.85 14.00
C ASP A 91 16.25 -3.57 13.81
N ASP A 92 16.34 -4.86 14.16
CA ASP A 92 17.53 -5.65 13.92
C ASP A 92 17.77 -5.85 12.41
N ALA A 93 16.72 -6.14 11.65
CA ALA A 93 16.78 -6.23 10.20
C ALA A 93 17.27 -4.93 9.55
N ARG A 94 16.79 -3.77 10.05
CA ARG A 94 17.23 -2.45 9.59
C ARG A 94 18.71 -2.22 9.86
N ARG A 95 19.19 -2.51 11.05
CA ARG A 95 20.62 -2.38 11.42
C ARG A 95 21.51 -3.27 10.56
N GLU A 96 21.12 -4.52 10.33
CA GLU A 96 21.85 -5.44 9.46
C GLU A 96 21.89 -4.95 8.00
N TYR A 97 20.78 -4.37 7.52
CA TYR A 97 20.72 -3.73 6.20
C TYR A 97 21.68 -2.52 6.15
N GLU A 98 21.63 -1.62 7.14
CA GLU A 98 22.50 -0.43 7.21
C GLU A 98 23.98 -0.80 7.20
N LEU A 99 24.36 -1.82 7.97
CA LEU A 99 25.72 -2.33 8.00
C LEU A 99 26.15 -2.94 6.66
N LYS A 100 25.30 -3.76 6.04
CA LYS A 100 25.61 -4.42 4.76
C LYS A 100 25.68 -3.46 3.59
N MET A 101 24.82 -2.46 3.57
CA MET A 101 24.74 -1.49 2.48
C MET A 101 25.54 -0.22 2.72
N GLU A 102 26.21 -0.11 3.87
CA GLU A 102 27.00 1.06 4.29
C GLU A 102 26.17 2.37 4.18
N THR A 103 24.92 2.34 4.63
CA THR A 103 23.97 3.45 4.54
C THR A 103 23.19 3.64 5.82
N MET A 104 22.48 4.77 5.93
CA MET A 104 21.54 5.03 7.02
C MET A 104 20.10 4.94 6.51
N VAL A 105 19.19 4.49 7.35
CA VAL A 105 17.78 4.38 7.06
C VAL A 105 16.99 5.34 7.96
N ASP A 106 16.41 6.36 7.36
CA ASP A 106 15.57 7.32 8.06
C ASP A 106 14.14 6.78 8.22
N GLN A 107 13.70 6.61 9.45
CA GLN A 107 12.31 6.20 9.73
C GLN A 107 11.34 7.35 9.45
N THR A 108 10.19 7.02 8.88
CA THR A 108 9.11 7.97 8.62
C THR A 108 7.76 7.42 9.06
N GLY A 109 6.80 8.29 9.27
CA GLY A 109 5.43 7.92 9.60
C GLY A 109 4.57 7.70 8.37
N PHE A 110 3.53 8.53 8.18
CA PHE A 110 2.64 8.43 7.04
C PHE A 110 2.94 9.52 6.01
N VAL A 111 3.22 9.09 4.79
CA VAL A 111 3.43 9.94 3.61
C VAL A 111 2.17 9.95 2.78
N LEU A 112 1.62 11.13 2.55
CA LEU A 112 0.46 11.32 1.68
C LEU A 112 0.91 11.27 0.22
N HIS A 113 0.14 10.60 -0.62
CA HIS A 113 0.36 10.62 -2.07
C HIS A 113 0.22 12.03 -2.63
N THR A 114 1.08 12.42 -3.56
CA THR A 114 1.13 13.79 -4.09
C THR A 114 -0.10 14.16 -4.90
N ALA A 115 -0.68 13.19 -5.62
CA ALA A 115 -1.87 13.37 -6.45
C ALA A 115 -3.18 12.92 -5.77
N PHE A 116 -3.14 12.07 -4.73
CA PHE A 116 -4.33 11.49 -4.10
C PHE A 116 -4.41 11.79 -2.61
N ASP A 117 -5.26 12.71 -2.18
CA ASP A 117 -5.48 12.99 -0.75
C ASP A 117 -6.08 11.79 0.03
N TYR A 118 -6.69 10.87 -0.69
CA TYR A 118 -7.32 9.65 -0.17
C TYR A 118 -6.40 8.42 -0.17
N ALA A 119 -5.11 8.60 -0.47
CA ALA A 119 -4.15 7.50 -0.49
C ALA A 119 -2.79 7.90 0.07
N GLY A 120 -1.99 6.93 0.48
CA GLY A 120 -0.64 7.18 1.00
C GLY A 120 0.07 5.91 1.45
N CYS A 121 1.27 6.08 1.99
CA CYS A 121 2.12 4.98 2.42
C CYS A 121 2.80 5.23 3.76
N SER A 122 3.36 4.18 4.33
CA SER A 122 4.25 4.22 5.49
C SER A 122 5.43 3.30 5.19
N PRO A 123 6.46 3.78 4.51
CA PRO A 123 7.66 2.99 4.24
C PRO A 123 8.32 2.53 5.54
N ASP A 124 8.95 1.35 5.54
CA ASP A 124 9.70 0.85 6.69
C ASP A 124 10.98 1.69 6.92
N GLY A 125 11.41 2.44 5.90
CA GLY A 125 12.44 3.46 5.98
C GLY A 125 12.79 4.08 4.64
N LEU A 126 13.44 5.25 4.70
CA LEU A 126 13.95 5.99 3.56
C LEU A 126 15.48 5.92 3.53
N VAL A 127 16.09 5.88 2.35
CA VAL A 127 17.54 5.83 2.14
C VAL A 127 17.95 7.02 1.29
N GLY A 128 18.55 8.01 1.91
CA GLY A 128 18.87 9.27 1.25
C GLY A 128 17.62 9.94 0.67
N THR A 129 17.74 10.50 -0.53
CA THR A 129 16.65 11.21 -1.23
C THR A 129 15.99 10.40 -2.33
N GLU A 130 16.49 9.21 -2.65
CA GLU A 130 16.11 8.46 -3.85
C GLU A 130 15.60 7.04 -3.57
N GLY A 131 15.75 6.54 -2.34
CA GLY A 131 15.49 5.16 -2.02
C GLY A 131 14.60 4.94 -0.82
N ALA A 132 13.99 3.74 -0.78
CA ALA A 132 13.29 3.21 0.38
C ALA A 132 13.72 1.78 0.70
N VAL A 133 13.34 1.30 1.87
CA VAL A 133 13.43 -0.12 2.24
C VAL A 133 12.06 -0.64 2.60
N GLN A 134 11.77 -1.88 2.16
CA GLN A 134 10.63 -2.68 2.56
C GLN A 134 11.14 -3.90 3.33
N ILE A 135 10.95 -3.92 4.63
CA ILE A 135 11.50 -4.96 5.53
C ILE A 135 10.44 -6.04 5.78
N LYS A 136 10.86 -7.28 5.67
CA LYS A 136 10.06 -8.47 6.03
C LYS A 136 10.87 -9.40 6.91
N VAL A 137 10.24 -9.92 7.97
CA VAL A 137 10.81 -10.95 8.85
C VAL A 137 9.88 -12.16 8.81
N PRO A 138 9.93 -12.96 7.73
CA PRO A 138 9.05 -14.10 7.53
C PRO A 138 9.50 -15.33 8.36
N ASN A 139 8.80 -16.45 8.21
CA ASN A 139 9.32 -17.71 8.67
C ASN A 139 10.55 -18.15 7.83
N THR A 140 11.35 -19.07 8.37
CA THR A 140 12.60 -19.52 7.76
C THR A 140 12.42 -20.12 6.37
N GLU A 141 11.36 -20.90 6.14
CA GLU A 141 11.06 -21.51 4.85
C GLU A 141 10.84 -20.44 3.77
N THR A 142 10.03 -19.43 4.08
CA THR A 142 9.77 -18.30 3.19
C THR A 142 11.03 -17.50 2.91
N HIS A 143 11.83 -17.21 3.95
CA HIS A 143 13.10 -16.49 3.80
C HIS A 143 14.10 -17.25 2.91
N LEU A 144 14.25 -18.55 3.12
CA LEU A 144 15.09 -19.40 2.26
C LEU A 144 14.57 -19.43 0.81
N GLY A 145 13.26 -19.39 0.60
CA GLY A 145 12.65 -19.25 -0.72
C GLY A 145 13.10 -17.97 -1.43
N TYR A 146 13.19 -16.85 -0.72
CA TYR A 146 13.68 -15.58 -1.28
C TYR A 146 15.18 -15.63 -1.61
N LEU A 147 16.00 -16.20 -0.72
CA LEU A 147 17.43 -16.42 -0.96
C LEU A 147 17.68 -17.28 -2.22
N LEU A 148 16.94 -18.36 -2.39
CA LEU A 148 17.08 -19.28 -3.52
C LEU A 148 16.52 -18.70 -4.83
N GLY A 149 15.45 -17.90 -4.74
CA GLY A 149 14.82 -17.27 -5.91
C GLY A 149 15.58 -16.07 -6.47
N ASP A 150 16.34 -15.39 -5.64
CA ASP A 150 17.11 -14.17 -5.96
C ASP A 150 16.32 -13.09 -6.70
N VAL A 151 15.04 -12.94 -6.39
CA VAL A 151 14.14 -11.93 -6.98
C VAL A 151 13.29 -11.26 -5.92
N VAL A 152 12.81 -10.05 -6.19
CA VAL A 152 11.76 -9.41 -5.37
C VAL A 152 10.48 -10.22 -5.53
N PRO A 153 9.85 -10.72 -4.44
CA PRO A 153 8.61 -11.48 -4.54
C PRO A 153 7.48 -10.65 -5.16
N GLU A 154 6.73 -11.25 -6.09
CA GLU A 154 5.69 -10.56 -6.86
C GLU A 154 4.62 -9.93 -5.97
N GLU A 155 4.32 -10.54 -4.83
CA GLU A 155 3.30 -10.10 -3.88
C GLU A 155 3.61 -8.75 -3.22
N TYR A 156 4.89 -8.37 -3.11
CA TYR A 156 5.29 -7.08 -2.51
C TYR A 156 5.52 -5.98 -3.54
N LYS A 157 5.69 -6.32 -4.82
CA LYS A 157 5.98 -5.33 -5.87
C LYS A 157 4.91 -4.22 -5.96
N PRO A 158 3.59 -4.52 -5.92
CA PRO A 158 2.59 -3.46 -5.96
C PRO A 158 2.70 -2.46 -4.80
N GLN A 159 2.98 -2.94 -3.59
CA GLN A 159 3.23 -2.09 -2.43
C GLN A 159 4.45 -1.21 -2.66
N MET A 160 5.58 -1.80 -3.06
CA MET A 160 6.86 -1.10 -3.26
C MET A 160 6.76 -0.05 -4.38
N TYR A 161 6.09 -0.35 -5.49
CA TYR A 161 5.86 0.61 -6.57
C TYR A 161 5.02 1.80 -6.10
N PHE A 162 3.95 1.54 -5.34
CA PHE A 162 3.11 2.61 -4.81
C PHE A 162 3.81 3.45 -3.74
N GLU A 163 4.69 2.85 -2.92
CA GLU A 163 5.53 3.58 -1.98
C GLU A 163 6.53 4.50 -2.69
N MET A 164 7.18 3.99 -3.76
CA MET A 164 8.07 4.81 -4.57
C MET A 164 7.34 6.00 -5.22
N ASP A 165 6.12 5.80 -5.70
CA ASP A 165 5.30 6.86 -6.26
C ASP A 165 4.89 7.90 -5.20
N CYS A 166 4.37 7.47 -4.05
CA CYS A 166 4.02 8.36 -2.94
C CYS A 166 5.20 9.22 -2.46
N CYS A 167 6.39 8.63 -2.47
CA CYS A 167 7.60 9.26 -1.93
C CYS A 167 8.49 9.89 -3.00
N GLU A 168 8.14 9.78 -4.29
CA GLU A 168 8.91 10.30 -5.43
C GLU A 168 10.33 9.71 -5.47
N LEU A 169 10.44 8.37 -5.33
CA LEU A 169 11.72 7.65 -5.20
C LEU A 169 12.06 6.87 -6.47
N ALA A 170 13.36 6.71 -6.74
CA ALA A 170 13.86 6.00 -7.90
C ALA A 170 13.95 4.47 -7.70
N TRP A 171 14.05 4.02 -6.44
CA TRP A 171 14.20 2.60 -6.12
C TRP A 171 13.71 2.27 -4.71
N SER A 172 13.44 0.97 -4.48
CA SER A 172 13.15 0.41 -3.16
C SER A 172 13.85 -0.94 -3.01
N ASP A 173 14.52 -1.16 -1.88
CA ASP A 173 15.15 -2.44 -1.54
C ASP A 173 14.19 -3.31 -0.75
N PHE A 174 13.86 -4.48 -1.31
CA PHE A 174 13.21 -5.54 -0.56
C PHE A 174 14.23 -6.20 0.34
N VAL A 175 13.97 -6.17 1.64
CA VAL A 175 14.82 -6.72 2.68
C VAL A 175 14.07 -7.85 3.38
N SER A 176 14.64 -9.05 3.38
CA SER A 176 14.14 -10.17 4.17
C SER A 176 15.19 -10.59 5.20
N TYR A 177 14.75 -10.77 6.45
CA TYR A 177 15.64 -11.08 7.56
C TYR A 177 15.13 -12.27 8.38
N ASP A 178 16.04 -13.19 8.74
CA ASP A 178 15.78 -14.27 9.71
C ASP A 178 16.95 -14.40 10.68
N PRO A 179 16.82 -13.94 11.95
CA PRO A 179 17.89 -13.97 12.93
C PRO A 179 18.33 -15.39 13.35
N ARG A 180 17.53 -16.40 13.04
CA ARG A 180 17.76 -17.81 13.42
C ARG A 180 18.77 -18.51 12.52
N LEU A 181 19.05 -17.96 11.34
CA LEU A 181 19.96 -18.52 10.36
C LEU A 181 21.41 -18.14 10.64
N PRO A 182 22.41 -18.88 10.08
CA PRO A 182 23.82 -18.47 10.09
C PRO A 182 24.02 -17.10 9.42
N ASP A 183 24.99 -16.32 9.89
CA ASP A 183 25.21 -14.93 9.46
C ASP A 183 25.16 -14.69 7.94
N PRO A 184 25.76 -15.50 7.06
CA PRO A 184 25.70 -15.27 5.63
C PRO A 184 24.30 -15.42 5.02
N LEU A 185 23.38 -16.08 5.75
CA LEU A 185 22.02 -16.38 5.28
C LEU A 185 20.94 -15.55 5.99
N LYS A 186 21.30 -14.71 6.97
CA LYS A 186 20.33 -13.93 7.75
C LYS A 186 19.63 -12.85 6.96
N LEU A 187 20.34 -12.23 6.01
CA LEU A 187 19.85 -11.04 5.32
C LEU A 187 19.85 -11.22 3.80
N PHE A 188 18.69 -11.14 3.21
CA PHE A 188 18.47 -11.04 1.76
C PHE A 188 18.09 -9.62 1.40
N VAL A 189 18.73 -9.05 0.37
CA VAL A 189 18.43 -7.71 -0.15
C VAL A 189 18.33 -7.78 -1.66
N LYS A 190 17.22 -7.25 -2.20
CA LYS A 190 17.02 -7.18 -3.66
C LYS A 190 16.38 -5.85 -4.04
N ARG A 191 17.03 -5.10 -4.94
CA ARG A 191 16.55 -3.79 -5.40
C ARG A 191 15.48 -3.93 -6.46
N LEU A 192 14.42 -3.14 -6.30
CA LEU A 192 13.40 -2.86 -7.29
C LEU A 192 13.54 -1.40 -7.74
N HIS A 193 13.65 -1.19 -9.04
CA HIS A 193 13.67 0.16 -9.62
C HIS A 193 12.26 0.62 -9.95
N TYR A 194 12.04 1.93 -9.92
CA TYR A 194 10.79 2.55 -10.34
C TYR A 194 10.47 2.15 -11.79
N ASP A 195 9.22 1.85 -12.04
CA ASP A 195 8.69 1.45 -13.34
C ASP A 195 7.39 2.22 -13.59
N ASP A 196 7.45 3.17 -14.50
CA ASP A 196 6.36 4.10 -14.78
C ASP A 196 5.08 3.37 -15.25
N GLU A 197 5.21 2.35 -16.10
CA GLU A 197 4.04 1.57 -16.57
C GLU A 197 3.35 0.85 -15.42
N ARG A 198 4.12 0.27 -14.50
CA ARG A 198 3.58 -0.40 -13.31
C ARG A 198 2.91 0.56 -12.35
N VAL A 199 3.52 1.71 -12.14
CA VAL A 199 2.98 2.76 -11.28
C VAL A 199 1.67 3.32 -11.85
N GLN A 200 1.60 3.62 -13.15
CA GLN A 200 0.38 4.08 -13.80
C GLN A 200 -0.77 3.07 -13.70
N LEU A 201 -0.48 1.77 -13.90
CA LEU A 201 -1.49 0.71 -13.69
C LEU A 201 -2.02 0.70 -12.24
N ILE A 202 -1.12 0.83 -11.26
CA ILE A 202 -1.51 0.87 -9.85
C ILE A 202 -2.33 2.13 -9.56
N ALA A 203 -1.91 3.29 -10.05
CA ALA A 203 -2.61 4.56 -9.87
C ALA A 203 -4.04 4.49 -10.45
N GLY A 204 -4.21 3.93 -11.65
CA GLY A 204 -5.53 3.69 -12.25
C GLY A 204 -6.42 2.79 -11.39
N GLU A 205 -5.87 1.70 -10.83
CA GLU A 205 -6.63 0.81 -9.94
C GLU A 205 -6.99 1.47 -8.60
N VAL A 206 -6.10 2.28 -8.03
CA VAL A 206 -6.36 3.05 -6.79
C VAL A 206 -7.50 4.05 -7.02
N LEU A 207 -7.49 4.72 -8.17
CA LEU A 207 -8.52 5.64 -8.61
C LEU A 207 -9.88 4.95 -8.71
N CYS A 208 -9.99 3.91 -9.54
CA CYS A 208 -11.22 3.13 -9.71
C CYS A 208 -11.74 2.55 -8.38
N PHE A 209 -10.81 2.12 -7.51
CA PHE A 209 -11.20 1.63 -6.20
C PHE A 209 -11.79 2.73 -5.32
N ASN A 210 -11.17 3.92 -5.29
CA ASN A 210 -11.69 5.08 -4.56
C ASN A 210 -13.09 5.46 -5.04
N ASP A 211 -13.30 5.52 -6.36
CA ASP A 211 -14.60 5.86 -6.96
C ASP A 211 -15.68 4.84 -6.62
N SER A 212 -15.30 3.55 -6.57
CA SER A 212 -16.24 2.52 -6.13
C SER A 212 -16.67 2.66 -4.66
N VAL A 213 -15.78 3.15 -3.78
CA VAL A 213 -16.12 3.49 -2.39
C VAL A 213 -17.06 4.70 -2.34
N ASN A 214 -16.75 5.75 -3.11
CA ASN A 214 -17.57 6.96 -3.19
C ASN A 214 -18.97 6.65 -3.74
N ALA A 215 -19.08 5.81 -4.77
CA ALA A 215 -20.35 5.35 -5.32
C ALA A 215 -21.23 4.64 -4.25
N TRP A 216 -20.62 3.89 -3.33
CA TRP A 216 -21.37 3.29 -2.23
C TRP A 216 -21.85 4.34 -1.22
N ILE A 217 -21.04 5.36 -0.92
CA ILE A 217 -21.46 6.48 -0.06
C ILE A 217 -22.65 7.21 -0.71
N ASP A 218 -22.61 7.46 -2.00
CA ASP A 218 -23.68 8.14 -2.72
C ASP A 218 -24.95 7.28 -2.82
N MET A 219 -24.81 5.98 -3.01
CA MET A 219 -25.94 5.05 -2.94
C MET A 219 -26.60 5.05 -1.56
N LEU A 220 -25.84 5.12 -0.48
CA LEU A 220 -26.36 5.23 0.88
C LEU A 220 -27.09 6.57 1.07
N ARG A 221 -26.53 7.69 0.62
CA ARG A 221 -27.18 9.00 0.64
C ARG A 221 -28.52 8.98 -0.12
N LYS A 222 -28.50 8.43 -1.33
CA LYS A 222 -29.72 8.33 -2.15
C LYS A 222 -30.81 7.48 -1.51
N ARG A 223 -30.44 6.42 -0.79
CA ARG A 223 -31.41 5.47 -0.20
C ARG A 223 -31.93 5.89 1.16
N PHE A 224 -31.08 6.50 1.99
CA PHE A 224 -31.38 6.77 3.40
C PHE A 224 -31.45 8.26 3.75
N GLY A 225 -31.25 9.15 2.79
CA GLY A 225 -31.18 10.59 2.97
C GLY A 225 -29.76 11.10 3.08
N ASP A 226 -29.59 12.41 2.87
CA ASP A 226 -28.27 13.03 2.88
C ASP A 226 -27.64 13.04 4.29
N PHE A 227 -26.33 12.81 4.36
CA PHE A 227 -25.53 12.86 5.57
C PHE A 227 -24.12 13.39 5.28
N LYS A 228 -23.51 13.99 6.29
CA LYS A 228 -22.12 14.48 6.21
C LYS A 228 -21.16 13.40 6.70
N LEU A 229 -20.04 13.25 6.02
CA LEU A 229 -18.92 12.47 6.54
C LEU A 229 -18.31 13.19 7.76
N PRO A 230 -17.71 12.47 8.71
CA PRO A 230 -16.93 13.07 9.78
C PRO A 230 -15.92 14.08 9.25
N ALA A 231 -15.77 15.24 9.92
CA ALA A 231 -14.95 16.35 9.41
C ALA A 231 -13.49 15.95 9.09
N GLN A 232 -12.90 15.08 9.92
CA GLN A 232 -11.56 14.55 9.70
C GLN A 232 -11.45 13.63 8.47
N ILE A 233 -12.55 13.09 7.99
CA ILE A 233 -12.60 12.29 6.76
C ILE A 233 -12.94 13.17 5.55
N ALA A 234 -13.89 14.08 5.68
CA ALA A 234 -14.31 14.94 4.58
C ALA A 234 -13.14 15.71 3.96
N ALA A 235 -12.18 16.16 4.79
CA ALA A 235 -10.95 16.82 4.33
C ALA A 235 -9.95 15.89 3.62
N LYS A 236 -10.11 14.56 3.73
CA LYS A 236 -9.18 13.55 3.17
C LYS A 236 -9.66 12.94 1.85
N VAL A 237 -10.94 13.05 1.52
CA VAL A 237 -11.57 12.36 0.40
C VAL A 237 -12.16 13.30 -0.64
N GLN A 238 -11.66 14.52 -0.71
CA GLN A 238 -12.04 15.43 -1.78
C GLN A 238 -11.61 14.84 -3.12
N SER A 239 -12.54 14.77 -4.07
CA SER A 239 -12.24 14.40 -5.45
C SER A 239 -11.32 15.47 -6.04
N GLN A 240 -10.12 15.08 -6.43
CA GLN A 240 -9.27 15.93 -7.27
C GLN A 240 -9.65 15.66 -8.72
N ASP A 241 -9.68 16.73 -9.52
CA ASP A 241 -9.86 16.60 -10.96
C ASP A 241 -8.67 15.84 -11.56
N TYR A 242 -8.96 14.86 -12.41
CA TYR A 242 -8.01 13.91 -12.99
C TYR A 242 -7.00 14.51 -13.97
N ASP A 243 -7.16 15.79 -14.32
CA ASP A 243 -6.38 16.49 -15.36
C ASP A 243 -4.85 16.51 -15.09
N GLY A 244 -4.41 16.13 -13.89
CA GLY A 244 -3.00 16.16 -13.47
C GLY A 244 -2.21 14.86 -13.64
N LEU A 245 -2.88 13.71 -13.88
CA LEU A 245 -2.22 12.40 -13.88
C LEU A 245 -1.80 11.91 -15.27
N GLY A 246 -2.24 12.59 -16.35
CA GLY A 246 -2.00 12.13 -17.72
C GLY A 246 -2.68 10.81 -18.08
N ILE A 247 -3.58 10.31 -17.22
CA ILE A 247 -4.36 9.10 -17.44
C ILE A 247 -5.61 9.51 -18.21
N SER A 248 -5.78 9.00 -19.43
CA SER A 248 -6.96 9.31 -20.27
C SER A 248 -8.20 8.56 -19.78
N ASP A 249 -9.39 9.12 -20.06
CA ASP A 249 -10.69 8.45 -19.82
C ASP A 249 -10.75 7.07 -20.48
N GLU A 250 -10.02 6.86 -21.58
CA GLU A 250 -9.96 5.60 -22.31
C GLU A 250 -9.14 4.55 -21.55
N GLU A 251 -8.05 4.97 -20.92
CA GLU A 251 -7.25 4.12 -20.04
C GLU A 251 -8.00 3.78 -18.76
N ILE A 252 -8.73 4.73 -18.17
CA ILE A 252 -9.61 4.48 -17.01
C ILE A 252 -10.72 3.49 -17.39
N ARG A 253 -11.37 3.65 -18.54
CA ARG A 253 -12.40 2.71 -19.05
C ARG A 253 -11.84 1.33 -19.37
N ALA A 254 -10.59 1.23 -19.76
CA ALA A 254 -9.91 -0.04 -19.97
C ALA A 254 -9.70 -0.79 -18.65
N VAL A 255 -9.50 -0.06 -17.54
CA VAL A 255 -9.34 -0.58 -16.19
C VAL A 255 -10.70 -0.82 -15.51
N ASP A 256 -11.68 0.05 -15.72
CA ASP A 256 -13.06 -0.11 -15.24
C ASP A 256 -14.10 0.19 -16.32
N PRO A 257 -14.68 -0.84 -17.00
CA PRO A 257 -15.70 -0.67 -18.00
C PRO A 257 -17.02 -0.04 -17.50
N ALA A 258 -17.22 0.04 -16.17
CA ALA A 258 -18.39 0.68 -15.56
C ALA A 258 -18.22 2.19 -15.38
N TRP A 259 -17.05 2.74 -15.68
CA TRP A 259 -16.79 4.18 -15.63
C TRP A 259 -17.66 4.91 -16.65
N GLN A 260 -18.51 5.81 -16.16
CA GLN A 260 -19.37 6.68 -16.97
C GLN A 260 -18.96 8.13 -16.72
N GLY A 261 -17.78 8.53 -17.14
CA GLY A 261 -17.22 9.88 -17.06
C GLY A 261 -18.10 11.03 -16.62
#